data_f8a0b4bcb20cfbee3113d3d6fdf63385
#
_entry.id   f8a0b4bcb20cfbee3113d3d6fdf63385
#
_cell.length_a   1.000
_cell.length_b   1.000
_cell.length_c   1.000
_cell.angle_alpha   90.00
_cell.angle_beta   90.00
_cell.angle_gamma   90.00
#
_symmetry.space_group_name_H-M   'P 1'
#
loop_
_entity.id
_entity.type
_entity.pdbx_description
1 polymer ?
#
loop_
_entity_poly.entity_id
_entity_poly.type
_entity_poly.pdbx_seq_one_letter_code
_entity_poly.pdbx_strand_id
1 'polypeptide(L)'
;MLKIKTGTSVNPDPRTAGKEAATQVKDNLQDMKMAFVYSGVQYDQKAFLAGIAEELPGVPLIGNTSFTGVMTQDGFISGEKGFAGIMALSDPDMTVGVYGMAKEGTARETGHKAALKAMEAAGKDCAPDFFYMSAPSGEEEYYLKGITEVIGRVPMFGGSAADNTISGEWLIYTDKIVEPEGVSVAFFYTDKAFANKFTGAYHETANAGIITRVEGDRTLVEINGMKAI
;
A
#
# COMPACT_ATOMS: atom_id res chain seq x y z
N MET A 1 -7.68 22.51 -3.69
CA MET A 1 -6.48 22.38 -2.82
C MET A 1 -6.54 21.03 -2.12
N LEU A 2 -5.44 20.28 -2.10
CA LEU A 2 -5.34 19.01 -1.39
C LEU A 2 -5.60 19.19 0.11
N LYS A 3 -6.50 18.39 0.64
CA LYS A 3 -6.78 18.25 2.07
C LYS A 3 -6.58 16.81 2.47
N ILE A 4 -6.00 16.59 3.64
CA ILE A 4 -5.71 15.27 4.19
C ILE A 4 -6.22 15.22 5.63
N LYS A 5 -6.80 14.08 6.01
CA LYS A 5 -7.17 13.79 7.39
C LYS A 5 -6.79 12.36 7.73
N THR A 6 -6.39 12.18 8.97
CA THR A 6 -6.06 10.88 9.55
C THR A 6 -7.04 10.54 10.67
N GLY A 7 -7.24 9.26 10.86
CA GLY A 7 -7.99 8.69 11.98
C GLY A 7 -7.34 7.41 12.43
N THR A 8 -7.44 7.09 13.72
CA THR A 8 -6.82 5.91 14.32
C THR A 8 -7.74 5.26 15.33
N SER A 9 -7.53 3.97 15.58
CA SER A 9 -8.16 3.24 16.67
C SER A 9 -7.27 2.10 17.15
N VAL A 10 -7.40 1.74 18.40
CA VAL A 10 -6.82 0.53 19.01
C VAL A 10 -7.91 -0.33 19.65
N ASN A 11 -9.14 -0.15 19.24
CA ASN A 11 -10.26 -0.94 19.73
C ASN A 11 -10.03 -2.44 19.38
N PRO A 12 -10.22 -3.37 20.33
CA PRO A 12 -10.00 -4.80 20.08
C PRO A 12 -11.02 -5.42 19.10
N ASP A 13 -12.20 -4.81 18.93
CA ASP A 13 -13.18 -5.24 17.94
C ASP A 13 -12.87 -4.59 16.58
N PRO A 14 -12.56 -5.39 15.54
CA PRO A 14 -12.11 -4.86 14.26
C PRO A 14 -13.14 -3.96 13.57
N ARG A 15 -14.43 -4.30 13.62
CA ARG A 15 -15.47 -3.48 13.00
C ARG A 15 -15.61 -2.13 13.68
N THR A 16 -15.58 -2.13 15.01
CA THR A 16 -15.60 -0.91 15.81
C THR A 16 -14.34 -0.08 15.56
N ALA A 17 -13.17 -0.71 15.49
CA ALA A 17 -11.91 -0.01 15.18
C ALA A 17 -11.96 0.69 13.81
N GLY A 18 -12.47 -0.01 12.79
CA GLY A 18 -12.69 0.57 11.47
C GLY A 18 -13.63 1.77 11.49
N LYS A 19 -14.75 1.64 12.19
CA LYS A 19 -15.73 2.70 12.35
C LYS A 19 -15.17 3.92 13.09
N GLU A 20 -14.53 3.72 14.22
CA GLU A 20 -13.92 4.81 15.02
C GLU A 20 -12.88 5.61 14.21
N ALA A 21 -11.97 4.92 13.52
CA ALA A 21 -10.97 5.56 12.69
C ALA A 21 -11.59 6.31 11.50
N ALA A 22 -12.59 5.73 10.85
CA ALA A 22 -13.29 6.34 9.72
C ALA A 22 -14.12 7.57 10.12
N THR A 23 -14.78 7.54 11.28
CA THR A 23 -15.55 8.68 11.81
C THR A 23 -14.67 9.91 11.99
N GLN A 24 -13.45 9.75 12.54
CA GLN A 24 -12.49 10.86 12.71
C GLN A 24 -12.13 11.55 11.39
N VAL A 25 -12.08 10.78 10.31
CA VAL A 25 -11.81 11.30 8.96
C VAL A 25 -13.05 11.96 8.38
N LYS A 26 -14.21 11.29 8.45
CA LYS A 26 -15.50 11.75 7.92
C LYS A 26 -15.90 13.12 8.45
N ASP A 27 -15.79 13.32 9.75
CA ASP A 27 -16.21 14.55 10.42
C ASP A 27 -15.40 15.79 10.01
N ASN A 28 -14.22 15.56 9.40
CA ASN A 28 -13.26 16.61 9.10
C ASN A 28 -12.89 16.74 7.62
N LEU A 29 -13.42 15.90 6.73
CA LEU A 29 -13.07 15.89 5.31
C LEU A 29 -14.28 15.60 4.42
N GLN A 30 -14.57 16.48 3.47
CA GLN A 30 -15.60 16.31 2.45
C GLN A 30 -14.96 15.89 1.11
N ASP A 31 -15.78 15.31 0.21
CA ASP A 31 -15.38 14.97 -1.18
C ASP A 31 -14.09 14.13 -1.26
N MET A 32 -14.02 13.08 -0.45
CA MET A 32 -12.88 12.19 -0.42
C MET A 32 -12.69 11.47 -1.76
N LYS A 33 -11.47 11.48 -2.26
CA LYS A 33 -11.09 10.77 -3.49
C LYS A 33 -10.70 9.32 -3.23
N MET A 34 -10.07 9.07 -2.11
CA MET A 34 -9.69 7.74 -1.62
C MET A 34 -9.18 7.82 -0.17
N ALA A 35 -8.99 6.65 0.44
CA ALA A 35 -8.27 6.55 1.70
C ALA A 35 -7.23 5.40 1.67
N PHE A 36 -6.06 5.69 2.24
CA PHE A 36 -5.08 4.68 2.64
C PHE A 36 -5.49 4.11 3.99
N VAL A 37 -5.40 2.79 4.12
CA VAL A 37 -5.85 2.08 5.31
C VAL A 37 -4.80 1.07 5.74
N TYR A 38 -4.40 1.11 7.00
CA TYR A 38 -3.43 0.19 7.58
C TYR A 38 -3.97 -0.39 8.88
N SER A 39 -3.72 -1.67 9.13
CA SER A 39 -4.20 -2.36 10.32
C SER A 39 -3.24 -3.45 10.78
N GLY A 40 -3.39 -3.87 12.02
CA GLY A 40 -2.72 -5.06 12.52
C GLY A 40 -3.33 -6.34 11.97
N VAL A 41 -2.51 -7.39 11.81
CA VAL A 41 -2.95 -8.73 11.38
C VAL A 41 -3.90 -9.41 12.39
N GLN A 42 -3.94 -8.91 13.61
CA GLN A 42 -4.83 -9.42 14.66
C GLN A 42 -6.33 -9.23 14.33
N TYR A 43 -6.65 -8.29 13.44
CA TYR A 43 -8.03 -8.02 13.05
C TYR A 43 -8.51 -9.01 11.98
N ASP A 44 -9.80 -9.36 12.06
CA ASP A 44 -10.53 -9.81 10.88
C ASP A 44 -10.64 -8.63 9.92
N GLN A 45 -9.89 -8.67 8.82
CA GLN A 45 -9.79 -7.56 7.88
C GLN A 45 -11.13 -7.28 7.17
N LYS A 46 -11.96 -8.30 6.96
CA LYS A 46 -13.29 -8.10 6.36
C LYS A 46 -14.21 -7.36 7.30
N ALA A 47 -14.22 -7.71 8.58
CA ALA A 47 -14.98 -7.01 9.60
C ALA A 47 -14.48 -5.56 9.78
N PHE A 48 -13.15 -5.37 9.77
CA PHE A 48 -12.52 -4.06 9.85
C PHE A 48 -12.93 -3.14 8.69
N LEU A 49 -12.79 -3.60 7.46
CA LEU A 49 -13.18 -2.85 6.26
C LEU A 49 -14.69 -2.59 6.20
N ALA A 50 -15.52 -3.53 6.68
CA ALA A 50 -16.96 -3.31 6.80
C ALA A 50 -17.28 -2.14 7.74
N GLY A 51 -16.56 -2.02 8.86
CA GLY A 51 -16.70 -0.87 9.77
C GLY A 51 -16.35 0.47 9.12
N ILE A 52 -15.30 0.49 8.29
CA ILE A 52 -14.93 1.67 7.50
C ILE A 52 -16.02 2.01 6.47
N ALA A 53 -16.53 1.02 5.74
CA ALA A 53 -17.53 1.22 4.69
C ALA A 53 -18.87 1.79 5.22
N GLU A 54 -19.19 1.54 6.48
CA GLU A 54 -20.36 2.14 7.13
C GLU A 54 -20.26 3.67 7.25
N GLU A 55 -19.06 4.17 7.51
CA GLU A 55 -18.80 5.60 7.70
C GLU A 55 -18.36 6.31 6.42
N LEU A 56 -17.65 5.61 5.53
CA LEU A 56 -17.12 6.12 4.27
C LEU A 56 -17.70 5.36 3.06
N PRO A 57 -19.03 5.35 2.87
CA PRO A 57 -19.64 4.59 1.80
C PRO A 57 -19.17 5.10 0.42
N GLY A 58 -18.71 4.19 -0.42
CA GLY A 58 -18.27 4.49 -1.79
C GLY A 58 -16.94 5.21 -1.93
N VAL A 59 -16.22 5.46 -0.84
CA VAL A 59 -14.84 5.96 -0.89
C VAL A 59 -13.90 4.80 -1.24
N PRO A 60 -13.11 4.89 -2.33
CA PRO A 60 -12.13 3.87 -2.66
C PRO A 60 -11.09 3.73 -1.54
N LEU A 61 -10.81 2.49 -1.12
CA LEU A 61 -9.84 2.18 -0.08
C LEU A 61 -8.68 1.37 -0.67
N ILE A 62 -7.48 1.62 -0.18
CA ILE A 62 -6.28 0.82 -0.48
C ILE A 62 -5.41 0.70 0.76
N GLY A 63 -4.84 -0.47 0.97
CA GLY A 63 -3.94 -0.67 2.09
C GLY A 63 -3.48 -2.09 2.28
N ASN A 64 -2.93 -2.31 3.46
CA ASN A 64 -2.37 -3.60 3.84
C ASN A 64 -2.22 -3.69 5.37
N THR A 65 -1.96 -4.90 5.83
CA THR A 65 -1.52 -5.12 7.20
C THR A 65 -0.12 -4.55 7.42
N SER A 66 0.12 -3.96 8.59
CA SER A 66 1.35 -3.27 8.96
C SER A 66 2.04 -3.93 10.14
N PHE A 67 3.37 -3.85 10.17
CA PHE A 67 4.19 -4.38 11.27
C PHE A 67 4.03 -3.53 12.52
N THR A 68 3.50 -4.12 13.58
CA THR A 68 3.38 -3.60 14.96
C THR A 68 2.63 -2.29 15.17
N GLY A 69 2.38 -1.48 14.16
CA GLY A 69 1.69 -0.20 14.33
C GLY A 69 1.71 0.68 13.08
N VAL A 70 1.21 1.90 13.25
CA VAL A 70 1.23 2.96 12.24
C VAL A 70 1.79 4.25 12.82
N MET A 71 2.48 5.04 12.00
CA MET A 71 2.95 6.36 12.37
C MET A 71 1.97 7.42 11.86
N THR A 72 1.61 8.34 12.74
CA THR A 72 0.74 9.48 12.45
C THR A 72 1.39 10.78 12.93
N GLN A 73 0.74 11.91 12.69
CA GLN A 73 1.17 13.20 13.25
C GLN A 73 1.15 13.22 14.79
N ASP A 74 0.37 12.32 15.43
CA ASP A 74 0.22 12.23 16.87
C ASP A 74 1.18 11.18 17.50
N GLY A 75 2.03 10.57 16.65
CA GLY A 75 3.03 9.59 17.06
C GLY A 75 2.76 8.18 16.55
N PHE A 76 3.40 7.20 17.18
CA PHE A 76 3.27 5.78 16.84
C PHE A 76 2.06 5.16 17.56
N ILE A 77 1.13 4.64 16.79
CA ILE A 77 -0.10 3.99 17.25
C ILE A 77 0.07 2.48 17.12
N SER A 78 -0.05 1.77 18.23
CA SER A 78 0.11 0.32 18.35
C SER A 78 -0.87 -0.24 19.38
N GLY A 79 -1.23 -1.52 19.25
CA GLY A 79 -2.10 -2.21 20.22
C GLY A 79 -1.91 -3.72 20.15
N GLU A 80 -1.83 -4.37 21.32
CA GLU A 80 -1.66 -5.83 21.40
C GLU A 80 -2.78 -6.61 20.72
N LYS A 81 -4.02 -6.09 20.77
CA LYS A 81 -5.22 -6.71 20.19
C LYS A 81 -5.55 -6.18 18.79
N GLY A 82 -4.72 -5.31 18.25
CA GLY A 82 -4.86 -4.70 16.95
C GLY A 82 -4.79 -3.18 16.99
N PHE A 83 -4.62 -2.60 15.82
CA PHE A 83 -4.58 -1.15 15.59
C PHE A 83 -5.10 -0.85 14.19
N ALA A 84 -5.56 0.37 14.00
CA ALA A 84 -6.01 0.91 12.73
C ALA A 84 -5.47 2.31 12.49
N GLY A 85 -5.12 2.61 11.25
CA GLY A 85 -4.79 3.93 10.77
C GLY A 85 -5.42 4.18 9.41
N ILE A 86 -6.09 5.31 9.25
CA ILE A 86 -6.69 5.76 7.99
C ILE A 86 -6.12 7.12 7.64
N MET A 87 -5.77 7.33 6.38
CA MET A 87 -5.42 8.63 5.82
C MET A 87 -6.23 8.86 4.56
N ALA A 88 -7.20 9.75 4.61
CA ALA A 88 -8.02 10.10 3.45
C ALA A 88 -7.58 11.42 2.83
N LEU A 89 -7.74 11.49 1.51
CA LEU A 89 -7.43 12.68 0.73
C LEU A 89 -8.68 13.19 -0.02
N SER A 90 -8.75 14.51 -0.12
CA SER A 90 -9.72 15.25 -0.90
C SER A 90 -9.02 16.33 -1.71
N ASP A 91 -9.19 16.28 -3.01
CA ASP A 91 -8.74 17.33 -3.93
C ASP A 91 -9.64 17.34 -5.16
N PRO A 92 -10.43 18.41 -5.42
CA PRO A 92 -11.35 18.44 -6.55
C PRO A 92 -10.65 18.29 -7.91
N ASP A 93 -9.38 18.69 -8.00
CA ASP A 93 -8.61 18.68 -9.24
C ASP A 93 -7.82 17.38 -9.44
N MET A 94 -7.93 16.41 -8.50
CA MET A 94 -7.26 15.12 -8.58
C MET A 94 -8.25 14.02 -9.02
N THR A 95 -7.81 13.18 -9.94
CA THR A 95 -8.49 11.91 -10.26
C THR A 95 -7.68 10.76 -9.71
N VAL A 96 -8.35 9.77 -9.13
CA VAL A 96 -7.70 8.58 -8.59
C VAL A 96 -8.39 7.32 -9.12
N GLY A 97 -7.62 6.34 -9.53
CA GLY A 97 -8.11 5.00 -9.85
C GLY A 97 -7.51 3.96 -8.93
N VAL A 98 -8.34 3.34 -8.10
CA VAL A 98 -7.93 2.28 -7.17
C VAL A 98 -8.36 0.93 -7.71
N TYR A 99 -7.43 -0.01 -7.74
CA TYR A 99 -7.73 -1.40 -8.06
C TYR A 99 -6.84 -2.36 -7.30
N GLY A 100 -7.41 -3.48 -6.91
CA GLY A 100 -6.68 -4.58 -6.29
C GLY A 100 -7.17 -5.91 -6.85
N MET A 101 -6.29 -6.89 -6.92
CA MET A 101 -6.63 -8.24 -7.33
C MET A 101 -5.72 -9.29 -6.70
N ALA A 102 -6.27 -10.48 -6.50
CA ALA A 102 -5.50 -11.65 -6.18
C ALA A 102 -4.51 -11.97 -7.33
N LYS A 103 -3.44 -12.67 -7.00
CA LYS A 103 -2.47 -13.13 -7.99
C LYS A 103 -3.13 -14.10 -8.97
N GLU A 104 -3.04 -13.78 -10.25
CA GLU A 104 -3.50 -14.61 -11.36
C GLU A 104 -2.32 -14.86 -12.33
N GLY A 105 -1.88 -16.10 -12.43
CA GLY A 105 -0.69 -16.47 -13.19
C GLY A 105 0.58 -15.96 -12.50
N THR A 106 1.45 -15.27 -13.22
CA THR A 106 2.66 -14.67 -12.67
C THR A 106 2.37 -13.30 -12.01
N ALA A 107 3.22 -12.89 -11.07
CA ALA A 107 3.14 -11.54 -10.49
C ALA A 107 3.22 -10.43 -11.57
N ARG A 108 4.02 -10.64 -12.63
CA ARG A 108 4.15 -9.71 -13.75
C ARG A 108 2.84 -9.58 -14.53
N GLU A 109 2.18 -10.70 -14.87
CA GLU A 109 0.88 -10.68 -15.56
C GLU A 109 -0.21 -10.04 -14.69
N THR A 110 -0.19 -10.32 -13.40
CA THR A 110 -1.11 -9.73 -12.42
C THR A 110 -0.90 -8.22 -12.32
N GLY A 111 0.35 -7.76 -12.22
CA GLY A 111 0.69 -6.33 -12.20
C GLY A 111 0.24 -5.60 -13.48
N HIS A 112 0.44 -6.23 -14.64
CA HIS A 112 -0.03 -5.69 -15.93
C HIS A 112 -1.56 -5.51 -15.96
N LYS A 113 -2.31 -6.54 -15.54
CA LYS A 113 -3.78 -6.48 -15.47
C LYS A 113 -4.26 -5.42 -14.47
N ALA A 114 -3.64 -5.37 -13.28
CA ALA A 114 -3.99 -4.41 -12.25
C ALA A 114 -3.80 -2.97 -12.73
N ALA A 115 -2.73 -2.68 -13.49
CA ALA A 115 -2.49 -1.36 -14.06
C ALA A 115 -3.58 -0.94 -15.03
N LEU A 116 -3.96 -1.81 -15.98
CA LEU A 116 -5.05 -1.54 -16.93
C LEU A 116 -6.37 -1.24 -16.18
N LYS A 117 -6.68 -2.02 -15.17
CA LYS A 117 -7.89 -1.86 -14.37
C LYS A 117 -7.88 -0.61 -13.50
N ALA A 118 -6.73 -0.18 -13.00
CA ALA A 118 -6.62 1.07 -12.27
C ALA A 118 -6.80 2.30 -13.19
N MET A 119 -6.29 2.24 -14.43
CA MET A 119 -6.57 3.28 -15.43
C MET A 119 -8.07 3.33 -15.76
N GLU A 120 -8.71 2.19 -15.99
CA GLU A 120 -10.16 2.08 -16.21
C GLU A 120 -10.95 2.66 -15.04
N ALA A 121 -10.56 2.35 -13.79
CA ALA A 121 -11.19 2.88 -12.58
C ALA A 121 -11.04 4.40 -12.44
N ALA A 122 -9.95 4.97 -12.96
CA ALA A 122 -9.76 6.42 -13.04
C ALA A 122 -10.51 7.07 -14.23
N GLY A 123 -11.06 6.29 -15.15
CA GLY A 123 -11.62 6.79 -16.42
C GLY A 123 -10.55 7.41 -17.33
N LYS A 124 -9.33 6.88 -17.30
CA LYS A 124 -8.17 7.39 -18.07
C LYS A 124 -7.63 6.32 -19.02
N ASP A 125 -7.04 6.77 -20.11
CA ASP A 125 -6.37 5.97 -21.12
C ASP A 125 -4.87 6.28 -21.25
N CYS A 126 -4.34 7.08 -20.33
CA CYS A 126 -2.94 7.49 -20.26
C CYS A 126 -2.30 7.10 -18.92
N ALA A 127 -0.96 7.13 -18.88
CA ALA A 127 -0.20 6.89 -17.67
C ALA A 127 -0.56 7.90 -16.57
N PRO A 128 -0.57 7.49 -15.28
CA PRO A 128 -0.73 8.40 -14.15
C PRO A 128 0.50 9.29 -13.98
N ASP A 129 0.37 10.38 -13.24
CA ASP A 129 1.48 11.25 -12.85
C ASP A 129 2.38 10.57 -11.80
N PHE A 130 1.78 9.81 -10.90
CA PHE A 130 2.44 8.93 -9.92
C PHE A 130 1.47 7.84 -9.44
N PHE A 131 2.00 6.81 -8.77
CA PHE A 131 1.16 5.75 -8.23
C PHE A 131 1.65 5.22 -6.89
N TYR A 132 0.71 4.64 -6.14
CA TYR A 132 0.97 3.83 -4.96
C TYR A 132 0.80 2.36 -5.31
N MET A 133 1.66 1.51 -4.75
CA MET A 133 1.53 0.06 -4.81
C MET A 133 1.69 -0.56 -3.44
N SER A 134 0.86 -1.55 -3.14
CA SER A 134 1.08 -2.49 -2.05
C SER A 134 0.99 -3.92 -2.57
N ALA A 135 1.92 -4.76 -2.14
CA ALA A 135 1.96 -6.18 -2.45
C ALA A 135 2.49 -6.96 -1.24
N PRO A 136 2.27 -8.27 -1.15
CA PRO A 136 2.99 -9.12 -0.21
C PRO A 136 4.48 -9.14 -0.50
N SER A 137 5.28 -9.40 0.53
CA SER A 137 6.73 -9.54 0.37
C SER A 137 7.09 -10.73 -0.51
N GLY A 138 8.01 -10.52 -1.45
CA GLY A 138 8.63 -11.61 -2.21
C GLY A 138 8.62 -11.46 -3.73
N GLU A 139 7.64 -10.75 -4.31
CA GLU A 139 7.50 -10.63 -5.77
C GLU A 139 7.24 -9.18 -6.23
N GLU A 140 7.50 -8.18 -5.40
CA GLU A 140 7.14 -6.79 -5.63
C GLU A 140 7.70 -6.25 -6.95
N GLU A 141 8.95 -6.59 -7.27
CA GLU A 141 9.60 -6.16 -8.52
C GLU A 141 8.95 -6.77 -9.77
N TYR A 142 8.34 -7.95 -9.66
CA TYR A 142 7.62 -8.55 -10.79
C TYR A 142 6.28 -7.88 -11.02
N TYR A 143 5.54 -7.56 -9.96
CA TYR A 143 4.35 -6.72 -10.08
C TYR A 143 4.70 -5.36 -10.70
N LEU A 144 5.78 -4.70 -10.23
CA LEU A 144 6.26 -3.44 -10.78
C LEU A 144 6.63 -3.55 -12.27
N LYS A 145 7.30 -4.64 -12.69
CA LYS A 145 7.59 -4.89 -14.12
C LYS A 145 6.31 -4.91 -14.94
N GLY A 146 5.28 -5.65 -14.49
CA GLY A 146 4.00 -5.71 -15.18
C GLY A 146 3.29 -4.36 -15.24
N ILE A 147 3.27 -3.62 -14.15
CA ILE A 147 2.69 -2.27 -14.10
C ILE A 147 3.42 -1.33 -15.06
N THR A 148 4.75 -1.30 -15.05
CA THR A 148 5.54 -0.39 -15.90
C THR A 148 5.48 -0.73 -17.37
N GLU A 149 5.10 -1.94 -17.78
CA GLU A 149 4.81 -2.29 -19.17
C GLU A 149 3.57 -1.55 -19.71
N VAL A 150 2.64 -1.20 -18.83
CA VAL A 150 1.41 -0.48 -19.20
C VAL A 150 1.62 1.03 -19.15
N ILE A 151 2.19 1.54 -18.05
CA ILE A 151 2.24 2.98 -17.78
C ILE A 151 3.60 3.62 -18.02
N GLY A 152 4.62 2.84 -18.38
CA GLY A 152 5.99 3.34 -18.42
C GLY A 152 6.58 3.56 -17.02
N ARG A 153 7.67 4.30 -16.96
CA ARG A 153 8.35 4.60 -15.69
C ARG A 153 7.87 5.94 -15.14
N VAL A 154 7.01 5.89 -14.14
CA VAL A 154 6.50 7.06 -13.42
C VAL A 154 6.90 6.98 -11.93
N PRO A 155 6.93 8.10 -11.20
CA PRO A 155 7.20 8.09 -9.77
C PRO A 155 6.23 7.18 -9.01
N MET A 156 6.76 6.41 -8.05
CA MET A 156 5.94 5.52 -7.23
C MET A 156 6.30 5.65 -5.75
N PHE A 157 5.35 5.31 -4.91
CA PHE A 157 5.53 5.10 -3.49
C PHE A 157 4.70 3.89 -3.03
N GLY A 158 4.98 3.38 -1.87
CA GLY A 158 4.27 2.21 -1.33
C GLY A 158 5.18 1.36 -0.48
N GLY A 159 4.74 0.13 -0.25
CA GLY A 159 5.49 -0.82 0.56
C GLY A 159 4.84 -2.18 0.54
N SER A 160 5.55 -3.13 1.15
CA SER A 160 5.07 -4.49 1.31
C SER A 160 4.14 -4.60 2.51
N ALA A 161 3.12 -5.44 2.38
CA ALA A 161 2.32 -5.86 3.52
C ALA A 161 3.18 -6.59 4.53
N ALA A 162 2.89 -6.43 5.81
CA ALA A 162 3.65 -7.02 6.89
C ALA A 162 2.75 -7.61 7.97
N ASP A 163 3.31 -8.52 8.76
CA ASP A 163 2.74 -9.06 9.99
C ASP A 163 3.69 -8.81 11.18
N ASN A 164 3.25 -9.15 12.38
CA ASN A 164 4.02 -8.88 13.61
C ASN A 164 5.16 -9.87 13.89
N THR A 165 5.20 -10.98 13.17
CA THR A 165 6.09 -12.13 13.47
C THR A 165 6.89 -12.60 12.26
N ILE A 166 6.69 -11.96 11.11
CA ILE A 166 7.33 -12.34 9.83
C ILE A 166 6.99 -13.81 9.47
N SER A 167 5.73 -14.19 9.73
CA SER A 167 5.22 -15.55 9.47
C SER A 167 4.49 -15.70 8.13
N GLY A 168 4.29 -14.60 7.38
CA GLY A 168 3.60 -14.62 6.11
C GLY A 168 2.08 -14.48 6.23
N GLU A 169 1.59 -14.02 7.36
CA GLU A 169 0.16 -13.81 7.61
C GLU A 169 -0.35 -12.45 7.14
N TRP A 170 0.48 -11.69 6.42
CA TRP A 170 0.15 -10.39 5.88
C TRP A 170 -0.94 -10.43 4.80
N LEU A 171 -1.66 -9.33 4.68
CA LEU A 171 -2.76 -9.16 3.72
C LEU A 171 -2.68 -7.80 3.04
N ILE A 172 -2.98 -7.76 1.76
CA ILE A 172 -3.31 -6.55 1.02
C ILE A 172 -4.82 -6.44 0.90
N TYR A 173 -5.33 -5.24 0.79
CA TYR A 173 -6.77 -5.03 0.60
C TYR A 173 -7.11 -3.73 -0.10
N THR A 174 -8.31 -3.74 -0.67
CA THR A 174 -9.05 -2.57 -1.14
C THR A 174 -10.47 -2.62 -0.55
N ASP A 175 -11.34 -1.71 -0.95
CA ASP A 175 -12.77 -1.82 -0.66
C ASP A 175 -13.44 -3.09 -1.24
N LYS A 176 -12.75 -3.82 -2.12
CA LYS A 176 -13.31 -4.97 -2.85
C LYS A 176 -12.64 -6.31 -2.56
N ILE A 177 -11.40 -6.31 -2.12
CA ILE A 177 -10.63 -7.52 -1.89
C ILE A 177 -9.88 -7.50 -0.56
N VAL A 178 -9.61 -8.69 -0.04
CA VAL A 178 -8.66 -8.97 1.05
C VAL A 178 -7.92 -10.22 0.67
N GLU A 179 -6.63 -10.11 0.33
CA GLU A 179 -5.87 -11.19 -0.28
C GLU A 179 -4.47 -11.34 0.35
N PRO A 180 -4.00 -12.58 0.57
CA PRO A 180 -2.64 -12.85 1.01
C PRO A 180 -1.61 -12.76 -0.13
N GLU A 181 -2.04 -12.96 -1.38
CA GLU A 181 -1.22 -12.87 -2.58
C GLU A 181 -1.91 -12.03 -3.65
N GLY A 182 -1.18 -11.10 -4.24
CA GLY A 182 -1.71 -10.22 -5.27
C GLY A 182 -1.08 -8.83 -5.22
N VAL A 183 -1.76 -7.86 -5.79
CA VAL A 183 -1.32 -6.48 -5.81
C VAL A 183 -2.50 -5.53 -5.69
N SER A 184 -2.31 -4.44 -4.98
CA SER A 184 -3.21 -3.29 -4.98
C SER A 184 -2.46 -2.04 -5.45
N VAL A 185 -3.12 -1.23 -6.27
CA VAL A 185 -2.55 -0.02 -6.86
C VAL A 185 -3.54 1.13 -6.76
N ALA A 186 -3.03 2.34 -6.57
CA ALA A 186 -3.78 3.58 -6.72
C ALA A 186 -3.02 4.50 -7.68
N PHE A 187 -3.65 4.88 -8.78
CA PHE A 187 -3.11 5.75 -9.82
C PHE A 187 -3.62 7.16 -9.62
N PHE A 188 -2.72 8.14 -9.62
CA PHE A 188 -3.02 9.54 -9.37
C PHE A 188 -2.78 10.38 -10.61
N TYR A 189 -3.77 11.19 -10.94
CA TYR A 189 -3.74 12.14 -12.06
C TYR A 189 -3.99 13.54 -11.52
N THR A 190 -3.03 14.44 -11.71
CA THR A 190 -3.08 15.81 -11.20
C THR A 190 -2.19 16.71 -12.04
N ASP A 191 -2.60 17.93 -12.25
CA ASP A 191 -1.80 18.99 -12.87
C ASP A 191 -0.97 19.79 -11.86
N LYS A 192 -1.04 19.41 -10.57
CA LYS A 192 -0.30 20.08 -9.50
C LYS A 192 1.12 19.56 -9.40
N ALA A 193 2.03 20.44 -9.02
CA ALA A 193 3.39 20.03 -8.70
C ALA A 193 3.42 19.06 -7.52
N PHE A 194 4.18 17.98 -7.67
CA PHE A 194 4.44 17.00 -6.62
C PHE A 194 5.93 16.66 -6.60
N ALA A 195 6.38 16.05 -5.51
CA ALA A 195 7.74 15.55 -5.37
C ALA A 195 7.72 14.15 -4.77
N ASN A 196 8.67 13.33 -5.21
CA ASN A 196 8.92 11.99 -4.69
C ASN A 196 10.35 11.95 -4.16
N LYS A 197 10.55 11.37 -2.97
CA LYS A 197 11.85 11.18 -2.37
C LYS A 197 11.96 9.80 -1.77
N PHE A 198 13.02 9.10 -2.14
CA PHE A 198 13.44 7.88 -1.44
C PHE A 198 14.41 8.24 -0.31
N THR A 199 14.09 7.80 0.90
CA THR A 199 14.95 7.97 2.06
C THR A 199 15.03 6.67 2.85
N GLY A 200 16.16 6.43 3.52
CA GLY A 200 16.35 5.29 4.40
C GLY A 200 16.98 5.73 5.72
N ALA A 201 16.94 4.85 6.71
CA ALA A 201 17.58 5.03 8.02
C ALA A 201 19.08 4.65 7.99
N TYR A 202 19.60 4.29 6.84
CA TYR A 202 20.98 3.83 6.68
C TYR A 202 21.88 4.93 6.14
N HIS A 203 23.10 4.94 6.64
CA HIS A 203 24.17 5.76 6.08
C HIS A 203 25.15 4.86 5.32
N GLU A 204 25.62 5.34 4.19
CA GLU A 204 26.68 4.69 3.43
C GLU A 204 27.94 4.60 4.29
N THR A 205 28.66 3.46 4.24
CA THR A 205 29.92 3.24 4.92
C THR A 205 31.04 3.09 3.92
N ALA A 206 32.28 3.14 4.40
CA ALA A 206 33.46 2.87 3.56
C ALA A 206 33.57 1.39 3.15
N ASN A 207 32.80 0.49 3.76
CA ASN A 207 32.80 -0.93 3.43
C ASN A 207 31.92 -1.16 2.20
N ALA A 208 32.51 -1.63 1.12
CA ALA A 208 31.86 -1.96 -0.13
C ALA A 208 32.28 -3.35 -0.59
N GLY A 209 31.38 -4.01 -1.33
CA GLY A 209 31.66 -5.32 -1.92
C GLY A 209 30.99 -5.45 -3.29
N ILE A 210 31.59 -6.24 -4.14
CA ILE A 210 31.06 -6.60 -5.45
C ILE A 210 30.36 -7.94 -5.31
N ILE A 211 29.10 -8.01 -5.71
CA ILE A 211 28.37 -9.28 -5.81
C ILE A 211 29.00 -10.08 -6.94
N THR A 212 29.61 -11.22 -6.62
CA THR A 212 30.32 -12.05 -7.57
C THR A 212 29.57 -13.31 -7.97
N ARG A 213 28.58 -13.74 -7.17
CA ARG A 213 27.70 -14.85 -7.55
C ARG A 213 26.31 -14.72 -6.92
N VAL A 214 25.29 -14.95 -7.74
CA VAL A 214 23.90 -15.12 -7.32
C VAL A 214 23.36 -16.46 -7.81
N GLU A 215 22.41 -17.04 -7.09
CA GLU A 215 21.64 -18.21 -7.52
C GLU A 215 20.16 -17.84 -7.60
N GLY A 216 19.52 -18.14 -8.74
CA GLY A 216 18.20 -17.61 -9.05
C GLY A 216 18.21 -16.08 -9.08
N ASP A 217 17.07 -15.48 -8.83
CA ASP A 217 16.91 -14.02 -8.90
C ASP A 217 17.16 -13.29 -7.57
N ARG A 218 17.23 -14.03 -6.44
CA ARG A 218 17.21 -13.43 -5.09
C ARG A 218 18.24 -13.98 -4.10
N THR A 219 18.98 -15.02 -4.43
CA THR A 219 19.96 -15.61 -3.50
C THR A 219 21.35 -15.06 -3.75
N LEU A 220 21.82 -14.23 -2.83
CA LEU A 220 23.21 -13.74 -2.82
C LEU A 220 24.11 -14.83 -2.25
N VAL A 221 25.03 -15.36 -3.07
CA VAL A 221 25.89 -16.48 -2.71
C VAL A 221 27.31 -16.03 -2.38
N GLU A 222 27.85 -15.07 -3.14
CA GLU A 222 29.22 -14.59 -2.95
C GLU A 222 29.32 -13.08 -3.09
N ILE A 223 30.17 -12.49 -2.24
CA ILE A 223 30.64 -11.10 -2.32
C ILE A 223 32.17 -11.13 -2.37
N ASN A 224 32.79 -10.46 -3.34
CA ASN A 224 34.23 -10.41 -3.56
C ASN A 224 34.87 -11.80 -3.67
N GLY A 225 34.17 -12.79 -4.24
CA GLY A 225 34.64 -14.17 -4.34
C GLY A 225 34.58 -14.97 -3.04
N MET A 226 34.06 -14.40 -1.95
CA MET A 226 33.87 -15.08 -0.67
C MET A 226 32.40 -15.38 -0.44
N LYS A 227 32.10 -16.46 0.27
CA LYS A 227 30.74 -16.83 0.61
C LYS A 227 30.04 -15.68 1.35
N ALA A 228 28.89 -15.24 0.82
CA ALA A 228 27.99 -14.39 1.55
C ALA A 228 27.39 -15.21 2.72
N ILE A 229 27.38 -14.67 3.89
CA ILE A 229 27.06 -15.36 5.16
C ILE A 229 25.76 -16.13 5.07
#